data_25b95091868205777b53afc5755b83aa
#
_entry.id   25b95091868205777b53afc5755b83aa
#
_cell.length_a   1.000
_cell.length_b   1.000
_cell.length_c   1.000
_cell.angle_alpha   90.00
_cell.angle_beta   90.00
_cell.angle_gamma   90.00
#
_symmetry.space_group_name_H-M   'P 1'
#
loop_
_entity.id
_entity.type
_entity.pdbx_description
1 polymer ?
#
loop_
_entity_poly.entity_id
_entity_poly.type
_entity_poly.pdbx_seq_one_letter_code
_entity_poly.pdbx_strand_id
1 'polypeptide(L)'
;LSKVPKRPQQADEKSLALNIYKTSWFFFLIHLIISIFVGYYKKIKKIMFENLSDRLERSFKILKGEGKITEINVAETLKDVRRALLDADVNYKVAKSFTDTVKQKAMGMNVLTAVKPGQLMVKIVHDELAELMGGEAADLKLAGRPAVILMSGLQGSGKTTFTGKLANLLKTKQHRKPLLVACDVYRPAAIQQLTVVAGQIGVPVYSEPENKNVNEIARHAIQEAKAKGNDVVIIDTAGRLAVDEQMMDEIASLKEAVNPDETLFVVDSMTGQDAVNTAKEFNDRLDFDGVVLTKLDGDTRGGAALSIRTVVTKPIKFIGTGEKMEAIDVFHPSRMADRILGMGDVVTLVERAQEQFDEEEAKRLQKKIQKNKFDFNDFLGQIEQIKKMGNLKDLAGMIPGVGKAIKDVDIDDNAFNGIEAIIRSMTPKERTTPEILNQSRRLRIAKGSGTSIQEVNRLIKQFDQTRKMMKMVTGSGMRGMMGRMKGMPGMPQM
;
A
#
# COMPACT_ATOMS: atom_id res chain seq x y z
N LEU A 1 -38.34 37.24 -26.66
CA LEU A 1 -38.52 35.81 -26.46
C LEU A 1 -37.27 35.25 -25.75
N SER A 2 -37.34 35.19 -24.41
CA SER A 2 -36.30 34.75 -23.48
C SER A 2 -36.17 33.20 -23.55
N LYS A 3 -34.95 32.69 -23.80
CA LYS A 3 -34.61 31.27 -23.65
C LYS A 3 -34.33 30.99 -22.17
N VAL A 4 -35.20 30.22 -21.53
CA VAL A 4 -35.02 29.61 -20.21
C VAL A 4 -33.91 28.56 -20.31
N PRO A 5 -32.90 28.54 -19.43
CA PRO A 5 -31.89 27.46 -19.42
C PRO A 5 -32.51 26.15 -18.91
N LYS A 6 -32.29 25.08 -19.63
CA LYS A 6 -32.68 23.72 -19.26
C LYS A 6 -31.92 23.29 -17.97
N ARG A 7 -32.66 22.71 -17.03
CA ARG A 7 -32.13 22.07 -15.81
C ARG A 7 -31.07 21.02 -16.15
N PRO A 8 -29.96 20.91 -15.39
CA PRO A 8 -29.03 19.80 -15.56
C PRO A 8 -29.71 18.50 -15.11
N GLN A 9 -29.53 17.48 -15.92
CA GLN A 9 -30.29 16.24 -15.90
C GLN A 9 -29.69 15.19 -14.94
N GLN A 10 -30.55 14.44 -14.31
CA GLN A 10 -30.60 13.03 -13.82
C GLN A 10 -29.34 12.13 -13.84
N ALA A 11 -28.21 12.50 -14.46
CA ALA A 11 -26.95 11.77 -14.45
C ALA A 11 -26.24 11.86 -13.08
N ASP A 12 -26.41 12.95 -12.34
CA ASP A 12 -25.71 13.20 -11.07
C ASP A 12 -26.29 12.41 -9.88
N GLU A 13 -27.60 12.18 -9.84
CA GLU A 13 -28.22 11.43 -8.74
C GLU A 13 -27.86 9.93 -8.76
N LYS A 14 -27.72 9.33 -9.93
CA LYS A 14 -27.27 7.94 -10.07
C LYS A 14 -25.80 7.77 -9.73
N SER A 15 -24.94 8.71 -10.09
CA SER A 15 -23.54 8.75 -9.76
C SER A 15 -23.31 8.96 -8.26
N LEU A 16 -24.07 9.87 -7.64
CA LEU A 16 -24.02 10.13 -6.20
C LEU A 16 -24.53 8.93 -5.38
N ALA A 17 -25.63 8.32 -5.80
CA ALA A 17 -26.16 7.11 -5.19
C ALA A 17 -25.16 5.94 -5.31
N LEU A 18 -24.50 5.77 -6.47
CA LEU A 18 -23.49 4.73 -6.68
C LEU A 18 -22.26 4.93 -5.79
N ASN A 19 -21.81 6.17 -5.58
CA ASN A 19 -20.71 6.52 -4.67
C ASN A 19 -21.09 6.31 -3.20
N ILE A 20 -22.29 6.64 -2.78
CA ILE A 20 -22.78 6.38 -1.42
C ILE A 20 -22.91 4.88 -1.16
N TYR A 21 -23.33 4.07 -2.14
CA TYR A 21 -23.39 2.61 -2.00
C TYR A 21 -22.00 1.97 -1.97
N LYS A 22 -21.06 2.45 -2.79
CA LYS A 22 -19.65 1.98 -2.78
C LYS A 22 -18.98 2.27 -1.43
N THR A 23 -19.17 3.46 -0.87
CA THR A 23 -18.63 3.82 0.46
C THR A 23 -19.29 3.06 1.60
N SER A 24 -20.60 2.84 1.58
CA SER A 24 -21.32 2.07 2.62
C SER A 24 -20.90 0.61 2.63
N TRP A 25 -20.73 0.00 1.45
CA TRP A 25 -20.26 -1.39 1.34
C TRP A 25 -18.80 -1.54 1.78
N PHE A 26 -17.98 -0.54 1.51
CA PHE A 26 -16.58 -0.46 1.93
C PHE A 26 -16.43 -0.36 3.46
N PHE A 27 -17.17 0.52 4.12
CA PHE A 27 -17.19 0.60 5.59
C PHE A 27 -17.67 -0.70 6.22
N PHE A 28 -18.57 -1.41 5.55
CA PHE A 28 -19.04 -2.71 5.97
C PHE A 28 -17.94 -3.78 5.87
N LEU A 29 -17.18 -3.82 4.74
CA LEU A 29 -16.04 -4.73 4.54
C LEU A 29 -14.95 -4.49 5.60
N ILE A 30 -14.65 -3.24 5.88
CA ILE A 30 -13.72 -2.84 6.94
C ILE A 30 -14.18 -3.34 8.31
N HIS A 31 -15.45 -3.18 8.64
CA HIS A 31 -15.99 -3.61 9.93
C HIS A 31 -16.05 -5.14 10.05
N LEU A 32 -16.27 -5.84 8.94
CA LEU A 32 -16.18 -7.29 8.86
C LEU A 32 -14.75 -7.77 9.12
N ILE A 33 -13.75 -7.15 8.48
CA ILE A 33 -12.32 -7.41 8.71
C ILE A 33 -12.00 -7.20 10.20
N ILE A 34 -12.38 -6.06 10.77
CA ILE A 34 -12.14 -5.75 12.18
C ILE A 34 -12.82 -6.76 13.11
N SER A 35 -14.07 -7.10 12.86
CA SER A 35 -14.85 -8.01 13.73
C SER A 35 -14.32 -9.43 13.70
N ILE A 36 -13.84 -9.90 12.55
CA ILE A 36 -13.23 -11.23 12.42
C ILE A 36 -11.87 -11.26 13.12
N PHE A 37 -11.06 -10.19 12.99
CA PHE A 37 -9.69 -10.17 13.51
C PHE A 37 -9.58 -9.90 15.00
N VAL A 38 -10.35 -9.00 15.56
CA VAL A 38 -10.31 -8.68 17.01
C VAL A 38 -10.65 -9.90 17.88
N GLY A 39 -11.36 -10.91 17.34
CA GLY A 39 -11.73 -12.13 18.05
C GLY A 39 -10.73 -13.29 17.95
N TYR A 40 -9.77 -13.27 17.04
CA TYR A 40 -9.09 -14.51 16.66
C TYR A 40 -7.64 -14.65 17.14
N TYR A 41 -6.85 -13.56 17.37
CA TYR A 41 -5.40 -13.69 17.61
C TYR A 41 -4.82 -12.77 18.69
N LYS A 42 -3.99 -13.38 19.54
CA LYS A 42 -3.05 -12.74 20.48
C LYS A 42 -1.62 -13.13 20.09
N LYS A 43 -0.95 -12.41 19.20
CA LYS A 43 0.53 -12.31 19.13
C LYS A 43 0.99 -11.27 18.11
N ILE A 44 2.07 -10.55 18.45
CA ILE A 44 2.51 -9.28 17.87
C ILE A 44 3.44 -9.46 16.68
N LYS A 45 3.25 -8.69 15.56
CA LYS A 45 4.31 -8.28 14.61
C LYS A 45 4.09 -6.85 14.09
N LYS A 46 5.18 -6.16 13.76
CA LYS A 46 5.32 -4.70 13.57
C LYS A 46 4.63 -4.15 12.31
N ILE A 47 4.07 -2.93 12.38
CA ILE A 47 3.46 -2.17 11.29
C ILE A 47 4.50 -1.20 10.70
N MET A 48 4.42 -0.90 9.39
CA MET A 48 5.22 0.11 8.69
C MET A 48 5.21 1.45 9.46
N PHE A 49 6.38 2.04 9.67
CA PHE A 49 6.58 3.29 10.44
C PHE A 49 6.08 3.28 11.90
N GLU A 50 5.79 2.14 12.48
CA GLU A 50 5.17 2.03 13.81
C GLU A 50 5.90 2.84 14.88
N ASN A 51 7.23 2.70 14.93
CA ASN A 51 8.06 3.39 15.93
C ASN A 51 8.00 4.92 15.76
N LEU A 52 8.05 5.41 14.52
CA LEU A 52 7.98 6.83 14.21
C LEU A 52 6.61 7.40 14.51
N SER A 53 5.54 6.74 14.02
CA SER A 53 4.15 7.16 14.25
C SER A 53 3.79 7.27 15.72
N ASP A 54 4.17 6.29 16.53
CA ASP A 54 3.89 6.29 17.97
C ASP A 54 4.56 7.43 18.72
N ARG A 55 5.80 7.75 18.35
CA ARG A 55 6.55 8.85 18.96
C ARG A 55 5.97 10.19 18.56
N LEU A 56 5.69 10.39 17.27
CA LEU A 56 5.06 11.62 16.78
C LEU A 56 3.69 11.84 17.42
N GLU A 57 2.87 10.80 17.53
CA GLU A 57 1.58 10.93 18.18
C GLU A 57 1.67 11.32 19.66
N ARG A 58 2.63 10.76 20.41
CA ARG A 58 2.88 11.14 21.81
C ARG A 58 3.24 12.61 21.93
N SER A 59 4.14 13.09 21.06
CA SER A 59 4.55 14.50 21.01
C SER A 59 3.36 15.44 20.72
N PHE A 60 2.45 15.06 19.80
CA PHE A 60 1.27 15.84 19.49
C PHE A 60 0.14 15.76 20.52
N LYS A 61 0.09 14.70 21.36
CA LYS A 61 -0.91 14.62 22.45
C LYS A 61 -0.73 15.73 23.47
N ILE A 62 0.50 16.14 23.74
CA ILE A 62 0.80 17.25 24.64
C ILE A 62 0.17 18.53 24.12
N LEU A 63 0.36 18.84 22.85
CA LEU A 63 -0.25 20.05 22.20
C LEU A 63 -1.76 20.00 22.08
N LYS A 64 -2.38 18.80 22.01
CA LYS A 64 -3.85 18.69 21.92
C LYS A 64 -4.58 19.17 23.17
N GLY A 65 -3.91 19.23 24.33
CA GLY A 65 -4.44 19.76 25.59
C GLY A 65 -4.27 21.29 25.77
N GLU A 66 -3.44 21.91 24.94
CA GLU A 66 -3.09 23.32 25.08
C GLU A 66 -4.10 24.23 24.35
N GLY A 67 -4.53 25.31 25.03
CA GLY A 67 -5.49 26.27 24.48
C GLY A 67 -4.90 27.27 23.48
N LYS A 68 -3.58 27.41 23.42
CA LYS A 68 -2.85 28.33 22.52
C LYS A 68 -1.51 27.76 22.08
N ILE A 69 -1.11 28.05 20.85
CA ILE A 69 0.25 27.80 20.37
C ILE A 69 1.15 28.90 20.95
N THR A 70 2.15 28.50 21.74
CA THR A 70 3.20 29.38 22.26
C THR A 70 4.55 28.92 21.73
N GLU A 71 5.52 29.85 21.68
CA GLU A 71 6.88 29.49 21.24
C GLU A 71 7.49 28.36 22.09
N ILE A 72 7.20 28.33 23.39
CA ILE A 72 7.73 27.34 24.32
C ILE A 72 7.17 25.95 24.01
N ASN A 73 5.83 25.80 23.92
CA ASN A 73 5.24 24.48 23.69
C ASN A 73 5.49 23.96 22.27
N VAL A 74 5.64 24.84 21.28
CA VAL A 74 6.10 24.48 19.93
C VAL A 74 7.55 23.97 19.97
N ALA A 75 8.45 24.70 20.66
CA ALA A 75 9.85 24.31 20.74
C ALA A 75 10.05 22.95 21.43
N GLU A 76 9.33 22.67 22.53
CA GLU A 76 9.36 21.38 23.22
C GLU A 76 8.85 20.25 22.30
N THR A 77 7.69 20.44 21.67
CA THR A 77 7.15 19.42 20.75
C THR A 77 8.09 19.16 19.59
N LEU A 78 8.68 20.18 18.99
CA LEU A 78 9.60 20.02 17.86
C LEU A 78 10.93 19.36 18.27
N LYS A 79 11.37 19.54 19.53
CA LYS A 79 12.50 18.80 20.07
C LYS A 79 12.22 17.29 20.12
N ASP A 80 11.01 16.91 20.55
CA ASP A 80 10.60 15.50 20.59
C ASP A 80 10.39 14.94 19.18
N VAL A 81 9.80 15.71 18.25
CA VAL A 81 9.68 15.36 16.84
C VAL A 81 11.05 15.13 16.22
N ARG A 82 12.02 16.03 16.45
CA ARG A 82 13.40 15.86 15.96
C ARG A 82 14.02 14.58 16.50
N ARG A 83 13.85 14.30 17.78
CA ARG A 83 14.33 13.05 18.39
C ARG A 83 13.68 11.84 17.76
N ALA A 84 12.37 11.87 17.53
CA ALA A 84 11.64 10.78 16.88
C ALA A 84 12.17 10.50 15.46
N LEU A 85 12.46 11.55 14.68
CA LEU A 85 13.04 11.44 13.34
C LEU A 85 14.46 10.85 13.38
N LEU A 86 15.31 11.27 14.32
CA LEU A 86 16.67 10.73 14.48
C LEU A 86 16.64 9.25 14.91
N ASP A 87 15.75 8.88 15.83
CA ASP A 87 15.56 7.49 16.25
C ASP A 87 14.97 6.61 15.14
N ALA A 88 14.37 7.23 14.14
CA ALA A 88 13.89 6.57 12.90
C ALA A 88 14.96 6.54 11.79
N ASP A 89 16.23 6.82 12.10
CA ASP A 89 17.36 6.87 11.17
C ASP A 89 17.24 7.96 10.08
N VAL A 90 16.50 9.05 10.33
CA VAL A 90 16.50 10.21 9.45
C VAL A 90 17.83 10.97 9.59
N ASN A 91 18.39 11.41 8.46
CA ASN A 91 19.62 12.20 8.47
C ASN A 91 19.48 13.45 9.35
N TYR A 92 20.49 13.73 10.18
CA TYR A 92 20.46 14.86 11.13
C TYR A 92 20.17 16.20 10.47
N LYS A 93 20.81 16.50 9.32
CA LYS A 93 20.60 17.76 8.62
C LYS A 93 19.15 17.89 8.13
N VAL A 94 18.59 16.78 7.64
CA VAL A 94 17.19 16.69 7.20
C VAL A 94 16.24 16.92 8.37
N ALA A 95 16.41 16.20 9.48
CA ALA A 95 15.59 16.33 10.68
C ALA A 95 15.65 17.73 11.29
N LYS A 96 16.83 18.38 11.27
CA LYS A 96 17.01 19.75 11.72
C LYS A 96 16.27 20.74 10.81
N SER A 97 16.54 20.72 9.52
CA SER A 97 15.89 21.59 8.54
C SER A 97 14.37 21.48 8.63
N PHE A 98 13.85 20.26 8.65
CA PHE A 98 12.43 19.98 8.81
C PHE A 98 11.82 20.65 10.03
N THR A 99 12.42 20.45 11.23
CA THR A 99 11.88 21.04 12.46
C THR A 99 12.01 22.55 12.49
N ASP A 100 13.05 23.12 11.89
CA ASP A 100 13.23 24.55 11.79
C ASP A 100 12.18 25.19 10.85
N THR A 101 11.87 24.55 9.72
CA THR A 101 10.79 24.98 8.80
C THR A 101 9.41 24.89 9.47
N VAL A 102 9.12 23.77 10.14
CA VAL A 102 7.85 23.61 10.88
C VAL A 102 7.72 24.70 11.97
N LYS A 103 8.80 25.01 12.69
CA LYS A 103 8.79 26.13 13.67
C LYS A 103 8.42 27.45 13.03
N GLN A 104 9.06 27.81 11.91
CA GLN A 104 8.79 29.07 11.20
C GLN A 104 7.32 29.13 10.71
N LYS A 105 6.80 28.04 10.12
CA LYS A 105 5.40 27.98 9.66
C LYS A 105 4.42 28.08 10.84
N ALA A 106 4.69 27.39 11.94
CA ALA A 106 3.83 27.43 13.14
C ALA A 106 3.79 28.81 13.79
N MET A 107 4.90 29.54 13.83
CA MET A 107 5.00 30.88 14.42
C MET A 107 4.46 31.98 13.49
N GLY A 108 4.53 31.79 12.17
CA GLY A 108 4.07 32.77 11.18
C GLY A 108 2.55 32.73 10.90
N MET A 109 1.87 31.67 11.33
CA MET A 109 0.41 31.55 11.11
C MET A 109 -0.36 32.30 12.19
N ASN A 110 -1.17 33.31 11.79
CA ASN A 110 -2.25 33.81 12.63
C ASN A 110 -3.25 32.68 12.86
N VAL A 111 -3.29 32.16 14.08
CA VAL A 111 -4.17 31.06 14.47
C VAL A 111 -5.60 31.46 14.21
N LEU A 112 -6.21 30.96 13.15
CA LEU A 112 -7.64 31.13 12.91
C LEU A 112 -8.38 30.57 14.12
N THR A 113 -9.21 31.37 14.75
CA THR A 113 -9.92 31.08 16.00
C THR A 113 -10.82 29.83 15.96
N ALA A 114 -11.01 29.23 14.80
CA ALA A 114 -11.86 28.07 14.57
C ALA A 114 -11.13 26.72 14.66
N VAL A 115 -9.79 26.67 14.61
CA VAL A 115 -9.01 25.41 14.58
C VAL A 115 -8.25 25.24 15.89
N LYS A 116 -8.35 24.05 16.52
CA LYS A 116 -7.57 23.76 17.73
C LYS A 116 -6.07 23.76 17.41
N PRO A 117 -5.24 24.39 18.26
CA PRO A 117 -3.79 24.54 18.02
C PRO A 117 -3.08 23.24 17.65
N GLY A 118 -3.40 22.15 18.36
CA GLY A 118 -2.83 20.83 18.06
C GLY A 118 -3.22 20.26 16.68
N GLN A 119 -4.40 20.60 16.15
CA GLN A 119 -4.80 20.18 14.80
C GLN A 119 -4.03 20.96 13.72
N LEU A 120 -3.82 22.26 13.94
CA LEU A 120 -3.02 23.07 13.04
C LEU A 120 -1.58 22.60 12.98
N MET A 121 -0.98 22.25 14.14
CA MET A 121 0.37 21.72 14.18
C MET A 121 0.50 20.38 13.44
N VAL A 122 -0.44 19.46 13.61
CA VAL A 122 -0.49 18.19 12.87
C VAL A 122 -0.56 18.46 11.36
N LYS A 123 -1.39 19.44 10.93
CA LYS A 123 -1.46 19.80 9.51
C LYS A 123 -0.14 20.37 8.98
N ILE A 124 0.50 21.28 9.71
CA ILE A 124 1.80 21.84 9.30
C ILE A 124 2.86 20.73 9.16
N VAL A 125 2.90 19.81 10.13
CA VAL A 125 3.84 18.68 10.08
C VAL A 125 3.52 17.73 8.94
N HIS A 126 2.24 17.44 8.67
CA HIS A 126 1.80 16.64 7.54
C HIS A 126 2.27 17.24 6.22
N ASP A 127 1.96 18.52 6.00
CA ASP A 127 2.28 19.22 4.76
C ASP A 127 3.80 19.29 4.54
N GLU A 128 4.57 19.51 5.63
CA GLU A 128 6.03 19.53 5.55
C GLU A 128 6.63 18.14 5.33
N LEU A 129 6.06 17.08 5.90
CA LEU A 129 6.46 15.69 5.61
C LEU A 129 6.20 15.35 4.14
N ALA A 130 5.03 15.73 3.61
CA ALA A 130 4.71 15.51 2.21
C ALA A 130 5.69 16.25 1.28
N GLU A 131 5.98 17.52 1.58
CA GLU A 131 6.94 18.34 0.83
C GLU A 131 8.36 17.76 0.87
N LEU A 132 8.82 17.33 2.06
CA LEU A 132 10.12 16.68 2.25
C LEU A 132 10.28 15.44 1.38
N MET A 133 9.19 14.71 1.17
CA MET A 133 9.15 13.50 0.32
C MET A 133 8.92 13.80 -1.17
N GLY A 134 8.73 15.07 -1.55
CA GLY A 134 8.63 15.49 -2.94
C GLY A 134 7.30 16.13 -3.36
N GLY A 135 6.35 16.32 -2.42
CA GLY A 135 5.07 17.00 -2.63
C GLY A 135 4.07 16.15 -3.41
N GLU A 136 4.38 15.81 -4.65
CA GLU A 136 3.51 15.08 -5.57
C GLU A 136 4.13 13.73 -5.99
N ALA A 137 3.26 12.83 -6.47
CA ALA A 137 3.69 11.57 -7.05
C ALA A 137 4.39 11.83 -8.40
N ALA A 138 5.40 11.00 -8.71
CA ALA A 138 6.14 11.10 -9.97
C ALA A 138 5.88 9.89 -10.85
N ASP A 139 5.39 10.13 -12.06
CA ASP A 139 5.10 9.09 -13.05
C ASP A 139 6.36 8.58 -13.76
N LEU A 140 6.25 7.38 -14.38
CA LEU A 140 7.24 6.86 -15.30
C LEU A 140 7.18 7.62 -16.64
N LYS A 141 8.34 7.94 -17.20
CA LYS A 141 8.47 8.48 -18.55
C LYS A 141 8.64 7.33 -19.53
N LEU A 142 7.59 6.90 -20.20
CA LEU A 142 7.58 5.78 -21.14
C LEU A 142 7.29 6.29 -22.56
N ALA A 143 8.19 7.09 -23.12
CA ALA A 143 8.03 7.73 -24.43
C ALA A 143 8.55 6.88 -25.60
N GLY A 144 9.54 6.02 -25.38
CA GLY A 144 10.15 5.15 -26.38
C GLY A 144 9.21 4.06 -26.93
N ARG A 145 9.59 3.50 -28.09
CA ARG A 145 8.90 2.33 -28.68
C ARG A 145 9.90 1.30 -29.18
N PRO A 146 10.22 0.29 -28.37
CA PRO A 146 9.80 0.10 -26.97
C PRO A 146 10.40 1.16 -26.03
N ALA A 147 9.67 1.50 -24.97
CA ALA A 147 10.24 2.27 -23.88
C ALA A 147 11.21 1.38 -23.08
N VAL A 148 12.34 1.92 -22.69
CA VAL A 148 13.42 1.17 -22.02
C VAL A 148 13.55 1.64 -20.58
N ILE A 149 13.42 0.70 -19.63
CA ILE A 149 13.61 0.93 -18.19
C ILE A 149 14.86 0.17 -17.74
N LEU A 150 15.82 0.88 -17.16
CA LEU A 150 17.04 0.30 -16.60
C LEU A 150 16.92 0.19 -15.08
N MET A 151 17.08 -1.01 -14.53
CA MET A 151 17.06 -1.26 -13.08
C MET A 151 18.48 -1.27 -12.54
N SER A 152 18.77 -0.46 -11.53
CA SER A 152 20.08 -0.38 -10.87
C SER A 152 19.98 -0.52 -9.36
N GLY A 153 21.08 -0.86 -8.66
CA GLY A 153 21.13 -0.99 -7.20
C GLY A 153 21.97 -2.17 -6.71
N LEU A 154 22.18 -2.28 -5.40
CA LEU A 154 23.02 -3.31 -4.80
C LEU A 154 22.37 -4.71 -4.82
N GLN A 155 23.19 -5.74 -4.57
CA GLN A 155 22.71 -7.10 -4.37
C GLN A 155 21.80 -7.15 -3.16
N GLY A 156 20.69 -7.91 -3.27
CA GLY A 156 19.72 -8.04 -2.18
C GLY A 156 18.76 -6.86 -2.01
N SER A 157 18.92 -5.77 -2.79
CA SER A 157 17.97 -4.66 -2.78
C SER A 157 16.60 -4.99 -3.36
N GLY A 158 16.42 -6.16 -3.98
CA GLY A 158 15.14 -6.60 -4.53
C GLY A 158 14.90 -6.23 -5.99
N LYS A 159 15.94 -5.85 -6.76
CA LYS A 159 15.82 -5.50 -8.19
C LYS A 159 15.02 -6.50 -9.02
N THR A 160 15.46 -7.75 -9.07
CA THR A 160 14.84 -8.81 -9.88
C THR A 160 13.37 -9.03 -9.52
N THR A 161 13.05 -9.06 -8.23
CA THR A 161 11.67 -9.19 -7.76
C THR A 161 10.85 -7.95 -8.13
N PHE A 162 11.44 -6.76 -7.99
CA PHE A 162 10.77 -5.53 -8.33
C PHE A 162 10.59 -5.37 -9.86
N THR A 163 11.53 -5.82 -10.65
CA THR A 163 11.42 -5.92 -12.13
C THR A 163 10.16 -6.69 -12.52
N GLY A 164 9.90 -7.84 -11.89
CA GLY A 164 8.67 -8.59 -12.11
C GLY A 164 7.41 -7.86 -11.65
N LYS A 165 7.43 -7.23 -10.47
CA LYS A 165 6.30 -6.45 -9.97
C LYS A 165 5.96 -5.28 -10.88
N LEU A 166 6.97 -4.55 -11.36
CA LEU A 166 6.79 -3.45 -12.29
C LEU A 166 6.22 -3.93 -13.63
N ALA A 167 6.73 -5.04 -14.16
CA ALA A 167 6.19 -5.66 -15.37
C ALA A 167 4.72 -6.08 -15.19
N ASN A 168 4.39 -6.67 -14.05
CA ASN A 168 3.00 -7.04 -13.73
C ASN A 168 2.09 -5.82 -13.65
N LEU A 169 2.51 -4.74 -13.01
CA LEU A 169 1.78 -3.48 -12.92
C LEU A 169 1.55 -2.88 -14.31
N LEU A 170 2.59 -2.78 -15.14
CA LEU A 170 2.50 -2.25 -16.50
C LEU A 170 1.57 -3.09 -17.38
N LYS A 171 1.64 -4.43 -17.28
CA LYS A 171 0.78 -5.36 -18.02
C LYS A 171 -0.68 -5.25 -17.58
N THR A 172 -0.96 -5.30 -16.28
CA THR A 172 -2.32 -5.41 -15.75
C THR A 172 -3.04 -4.06 -15.67
N LYS A 173 -2.33 -2.99 -15.28
CA LYS A 173 -2.91 -1.67 -15.06
C LYS A 173 -2.81 -0.76 -16.29
N GLN A 174 -1.71 -0.84 -17.03
CA GLN A 174 -1.47 0.03 -18.18
C GLN A 174 -1.62 -0.68 -19.53
N HIS A 175 -1.97 -1.98 -19.51
CA HIS A 175 -2.17 -2.81 -20.71
C HIS A 175 -0.96 -2.82 -21.65
N ARG A 176 0.26 -2.66 -21.09
CA ARG A 176 1.52 -2.71 -21.82
C ARG A 176 1.95 -4.16 -22.07
N LYS A 177 2.87 -4.32 -23.04
CA LYS A 177 3.48 -5.62 -23.40
C LYS A 177 4.96 -5.63 -23.02
N PRO A 178 5.30 -5.82 -21.72
CA PRO A 178 6.69 -5.79 -21.30
C PRO A 178 7.48 -7.02 -21.77
N LEU A 179 8.79 -6.80 -21.99
CA LEU A 179 9.82 -7.82 -22.14
C LEU A 179 10.84 -7.61 -21.01
N LEU A 180 11.16 -8.66 -20.25
CA LEU A 180 12.22 -8.64 -19.25
C LEU A 180 13.53 -9.06 -19.86
N VAL A 181 14.64 -8.42 -19.46
CA VAL A 181 15.99 -8.71 -19.97
C VAL A 181 16.91 -9.06 -18.83
N ALA A 182 17.53 -10.25 -18.90
CA ALA A 182 18.46 -10.74 -17.90
C ALA A 182 19.89 -10.26 -18.21
N CYS A 183 20.32 -9.17 -17.58
CA CYS A 183 21.69 -8.65 -17.65
C CYS A 183 22.52 -8.92 -16.38
N ASP A 184 22.07 -9.77 -15.44
CA ASP A 184 22.92 -10.33 -14.38
C ASP A 184 23.60 -11.61 -14.90
N VAL A 185 24.62 -11.42 -15.71
CA VAL A 185 25.36 -12.53 -16.39
C VAL A 185 26.39 -13.22 -15.51
N TYR A 186 26.67 -12.67 -14.33
CA TYR A 186 27.67 -13.20 -13.40
C TYR A 186 27.09 -14.31 -12.50
N ARG A 187 25.78 -14.35 -12.34
CA ARG A 187 25.08 -15.31 -11.48
C ARG A 187 24.05 -16.12 -12.29
N PRO A 188 24.38 -17.37 -12.67
CA PRO A 188 23.43 -18.23 -13.41
C PRO A 188 22.06 -18.34 -12.74
N ALA A 189 22.02 -18.36 -11.42
CA ALA A 189 20.78 -18.39 -10.65
C ALA A 189 19.93 -17.11 -10.83
N ALA A 190 20.52 -15.96 -11.18
CA ALA A 190 19.76 -14.72 -11.39
C ALA A 190 18.90 -14.78 -12.65
N ILE A 191 19.44 -15.35 -13.75
CA ILE A 191 18.68 -15.59 -14.99
C ILE A 191 17.49 -16.51 -14.72
N GLN A 192 17.71 -17.59 -13.97
CA GLN A 192 16.65 -18.52 -13.58
C GLN A 192 15.61 -17.82 -12.69
N GLN A 193 16.06 -17.02 -11.72
CA GLN A 193 15.17 -16.27 -10.84
C GLN A 193 14.27 -15.32 -11.63
N LEU A 194 14.82 -14.56 -12.58
CA LEU A 194 14.04 -13.66 -13.42
C LEU A 194 13.04 -14.43 -14.28
N THR A 195 13.45 -15.61 -14.81
CA THR A 195 12.58 -16.49 -15.60
C THR A 195 11.41 -17.02 -14.77
N VAL A 196 11.64 -17.44 -13.53
CA VAL A 196 10.58 -17.90 -12.62
C VAL A 196 9.60 -16.77 -12.31
N VAL A 197 10.11 -15.57 -11.97
CA VAL A 197 9.30 -14.39 -11.71
C VAL A 197 8.46 -14.02 -12.93
N ALA A 198 9.04 -14.01 -14.11
CA ALA A 198 8.36 -13.73 -15.36
C ALA A 198 7.26 -14.77 -15.70
N GLY A 199 7.55 -16.04 -15.43
CA GLY A 199 6.59 -17.13 -15.60
C GLY A 199 5.35 -16.97 -14.72
N GLN A 200 5.51 -16.51 -13.47
CA GLN A 200 4.38 -16.23 -12.56
C GLN A 200 3.40 -15.19 -13.09
N ILE A 201 3.90 -14.20 -13.82
CA ILE A 201 3.09 -13.10 -14.37
C ILE A 201 2.80 -13.25 -15.86
N GLY A 202 3.29 -14.30 -16.51
CA GLY A 202 3.11 -14.56 -17.94
C GLY A 202 3.70 -13.46 -18.82
N VAL A 203 4.94 -13.04 -18.54
CA VAL A 203 5.73 -12.04 -19.29
C VAL A 203 6.95 -12.74 -19.90
N PRO A 204 7.31 -12.46 -21.18
CA PRO A 204 8.49 -13.04 -21.79
C PRO A 204 9.79 -12.52 -21.18
N VAL A 205 10.84 -13.36 -21.20
CA VAL A 205 12.22 -13.01 -20.82
C VAL A 205 13.15 -13.19 -22.01
N TYR A 206 14.05 -12.23 -22.18
CA TYR A 206 15.18 -12.34 -23.07
C TYR A 206 16.46 -12.60 -22.28
N SER A 207 17.25 -13.58 -22.69
CA SER A 207 18.53 -13.90 -22.08
C SER A 207 19.49 -14.54 -23.07
N GLU A 208 20.78 -14.30 -22.92
CA GLU A 208 21.88 -14.91 -23.64
C GLU A 208 22.89 -15.48 -22.63
N PRO A 209 22.69 -16.71 -22.10
CA PRO A 209 23.49 -17.24 -20.98
C PRO A 209 25.00 -17.30 -21.25
N GLU A 210 25.41 -17.54 -22.51
CA GLU A 210 26.81 -17.63 -22.91
C GLU A 210 27.46 -16.26 -23.17
N ASN A 211 26.66 -15.22 -23.43
CA ASN A 211 27.15 -13.87 -23.67
C ASN A 211 27.40 -13.14 -22.35
N LYS A 212 28.61 -12.58 -22.21
CA LYS A 212 28.98 -11.78 -21.01
C LYS A 212 28.97 -10.28 -21.29
N ASN A 213 28.66 -9.87 -22.52
CA ASN A 213 28.57 -8.45 -22.89
C ASN A 213 27.14 -7.95 -22.66
N VAL A 214 26.89 -7.32 -21.51
CA VAL A 214 25.58 -6.81 -21.13
C VAL A 214 25.02 -5.76 -22.11
N ASN A 215 25.92 -4.98 -22.77
CA ASN A 215 25.52 -3.98 -23.76
C ASN A 215 24.95 -4.62 -25.02
N GLU A 216 25.54 -5.73 -25.47
CA GLU A 216 25.05 -6.50 -26.63
C GLU A 216 23.72 -7.15 -26.30
N ILE A 217 23.64 -7.86 -25.15
CA ILE A 217 22.41 -8.51 -24.71
C ILE A 217 21.24 -7.51 -24.70
N ALA A 218 21.46 -6.32 -24.13
CA ALA A 218 20.42 -5.31 -24.04
C ALA A 218 20.01 -4.76 -25.42
N ARG A 219 20.97 -4.53 -26.33
CA ARG A 219 20.66 -4.10 -27.71
C ARG A 219 19.87 -5.16 -28.47
N HIS A 220 20.27 -6.43 -28.38
CA HIS A 220 19.58 -7.54 -29.02
C HIS A 220 18.15 -7.68 -28.44
N ALA A 221 17.98 -7.55 -27.12
CA ALA A 221 16.69 -7.58 -26.49
C ALA A 221 15.76 -6.45 -26.98
N ILE A 222 16.28 -5.24 -27.16
CA ILE A 222 15.51 -4.11 -27.72
C ILE A 222 15.10 -4.39 -29.17
N GLN A 223 15.96 -4.99 -29.99
CA GLN A 223 15.64 -5.41 -31.35
C GLN A 223 14.56 -6.49 -31.37
N GLU A 224 14.68 -7.49 -30.49
CA GLU A 224 13.70 -8.56 -30.30
C GLU A 224 12.35 -7.99 -29.87
N ALA A 225 12.34 -7.05 -28.94
CA ALA A 225 11.12 -6.38 -28.48
C ALA A 225 10.41 -5.66 -29.64
N LYS A 226 11.16 -4.95 -30.51
CA LYS A 226 10.61 -4.32 -31.71
C LYS A 226 10.00 -5.34 -32.67
N ALA A 227 10.71 -6.45 -32.91
CA ALA A 227 10.28 -7.51 -33.81
C ALA A 227 8.99 -8.22 -33.30
N LYS A 228 8.88 -8.44 -32.00
CA LYS A 228 7.73 -9.12 -31.36
C LYS A 228 6.60 -8.18 -30.95
N GLY A 229 6.75 -6.88 -31.14
CA GLY A 229 5.73 -5.90 -30.78
C GLY A 229 5.56 -5.70 -29.26
N ASN A 230 6.63 -5.93 -28.49
CA ASN A 230 6.71 -5.49 -27.10
C ASN A 230 6.90 -3.97 -27.07
N ASP A 231 6.21 -3.28 -26.19
CA ASP A 231 6.20 -1.82 -26.09
C ASP A 231 6.99 -1.27 -24.89
N VAL A 232 7.42 -2.16 -23.98
CA VAL A 232 8.31 -1.84 -22.86
C VAL A 232 9.37 -2.92 -22.71
N VAL A 233 10.61 -2.51 -22.46
CA VAL A 233 11.75 -3.38 -22.13
C VAL A 233 12.25 -3.01 -20.74
N ILE A 234 12.33 -3.98 -19.83
CA ILE A 234 12.83 -3.77 -18.46
C ILE A 234 14.12 -4.58 -18.30
N ILE A 235 15.23 -3.89 -18.12
CA ILE A 235 16.57 -4.47 -18.03
C ILE A 235 16.93 -4.67 -16.56
N ASP A 236 17.00 -5.93 -16.12
CA ASP A 236 17.45 -6.32 -14.77
C ASP A 236 18.97 -6.49 -14.76
N THR A 237 19.68 -5.63 -14.03
CA THR A 237 21.16 -5.62 -13.99
C THR A 237 21.72 -6.40 -12.81
N ALA A 238 22.97 -6.80 -12.91
CA ALA A 238 23.72 -7.34 -11.79
C ALA A 238 23.73 -6.36 -10.60
N GLY A 239 23.82 -6.91 -9.39
CA GLY A 239 24.11 -6.16 -8.18
C GLY A 239 25.28 -6.79 -7.45
N ARG A 240 26.16 -5.98 -6.90
CA ARG A 240 27.22 -6.42 -6.00
C ARG A 240 26.90 -6.08 -4.56
N LEU A 241 27.65 -6.64 -3.62
CA LEU A 241 27.43 -6.43 -2.17
C LEU A 241 27.77 -5.00 -1.72
N ALA A 242 28.68 -4.34 -2.43
CA ALA A 242 29.08 -2.97 -2.19
C ALA A 242 29.22 -2.21 -3.51
N VAL A 243 29.22 -0.90 -3.44
CA VAL A 243 29.51 -0.05 -4.60
C VAL A 243 31.00 -0.19 -4.92
N ASP A 244 31.30 -0.58 -6.17
CA ASP A 244 32.66 -0.64 -6.70
C ASP A 244 32.71 0.02 -8.11
N GLU A 245 33.88 0.51 -8.49
CA GLU A 245 34.06 1.25 -9.75
C GLU A 245 33.71 0.39 -10.97
N GLN A 246 34.09 -0.89 -10.98
CA GLN A 246 33.82 -1.80 -12.11
C GLN A 246 32.33 -1.99 -12.36
N MET A 247 31.53 -2.15 -11.29
CA MET A 247 30.07 -2.26 -11.40
C MET A 247 29.48 -0.94 -11.91
N MET A 248 29.95 0.18 -11.37
CA MET A 248 29.43 1.50 -11.76
C MET A 248 29.75 1.82 -13.20
N ASP A 249 30.92 1.47 -13.68
CA ASP A 249 31.34 1.63 -15.08
C ASP A 249 30.51 0.73 -16.02
N GLU A 250 30.24 -0.51 -15.62
CA GLU A 250 29.38 -1.43 -16.39
C GLU A 250 27.97 -0.89 -16.54
N ILE A 251 27.35 -0.44 -15.43
CA ILE A 251 25.99 0.10 -15.50
C ILE A 251 25.95 1.44 -16.26
N ALA A 252 26.96 2.30 -16.10
CA ALA A 252 27.06 3.54 -16.86
C ALA A 252 27.20 3.27 -18.36
N SER A 253 28.10 2.35 -18.76
CA SER A 253 28.24 1.90 -20.13
C SER A 253 26.95 1.31 -20.71
N LEU A 254 26.24 0.50 -19.92
CA LEU A 254 24.96 -0.04 -20.33
C LEU A 254 23.90 1.07 -20.50
N LYS A 255 23.84 2.04 -19.60
CA LYS A 255 22.95 3.19 -19.70
C LYS A 255 23.20 3.98 -21.00
N GLU A 256 24.47 4.26 -21.32
CA GLU A 256 24.86 4.93 -22.59
C GLU A 256 24.46 4.08 -23.81
N ALA A 257 24.67 2.76 -23.74
CA ALA A 257 24.44 1.85 -24.88
C ALA A 257 22.95 1.74 -25.24
N VAL A 258 22.04 1.83 -24.27
CA VAL A 258 20.59 1.64 -24.49
C VAL A 258 19.79 2.93 -24.42
N ASN A 259 20.35 4.02 -23.90
CA ASN A 259 19.71 5.32 -23.70
C ASN A 259 18.28 5.15 -23.14
N PRO A 260 18.13 4.70 -21.88
CA PRO A 260 16.83 4.33 -21.33
C PRO A 260 15.91 5.55 -21.15
N ASP A 261 14.60 5.36 -21.30
CA ASP A 261 13.59 6.37 -20.96
C ASP A 261 13.56 6.64 -19.45
N GLU A 262 13.84 5.58 -18.64
CA GLU A 262 13.90 5.63 -17.18
C GLU A 262 15.04 4.78 -16.64
N THR A 263 15.83 5.36 -15.74
CA THR A 263 16.78 4.63 -14.89
C THR A 263 16.27 4.64 -13.47
N LEU A 264 15.93 3.47 -12.94
CA LEU A 264 15.37 3.31 -11.58
C LEU A 264 16.44 2.74 -10.64
N PHE A 265 16.69 3.45 -9.56
CA PHE A 265 17.54 2.99 -8.46
C PHE A 265 16.69 2.24 -7.41
N VAL A 266 16.98 0.95 -7.25
CA VAL A 266 16.26 0.08 -6.31
C VAL A 266 17.08 -0.09 -5.04
N VAL A 267 16.49 0.26 -3.90
CA VAL A 267 17.15 0.22 -2.60
C VAL A 267 16.25 -0.40 -1.54
N ASP A 268 16.88 -1.13 -0.62
CA ASP A 268 16.23 -1.74 0.54
C ASP A 268 16.00 -0.65 1.61
N SER A 269 14.75 -0.35 1.95
CA SER A 269 14.40 0.66 2.95
C SER A 269 14.87 0.30 4.36
N MET A 270 15.08 -0.99 4.64
CA MET A 270 15.50 -1.47 5.97
C MET A 270 16.96 -1.13 6.31
N THR A 271 17.78 -0.75 5.31
CA THR A 271 19.20 -0.41 5.53
C THR A 271 19.41 1.01 6.08
N GLY A 272 18.32 1.79 6.26
CA GLY A 272 18.38 3.10 6.94
C GLY A 272 19.29 4.10 6.23
N GLN A 273 20.30 4.67 6.93
CA GLN A 273 21.22 5.64 6.35
C GLN A 273 22.13 5.07 5.25
N ASP A 274 22.43 3.79 5.26
CA ASP A 274 23.21 3.16 4.18
C ASP A 274 22.45 3.21 2.86
N ALA A 275 21.11 3.11 2.88
CA ALA A 275 20.28 3.34 1.69
C ALA A 275 20.49 4.74 1.11
N VAL A 276 20.60 5.75 1.97
CA VAL A 276 20.78 7.15 1.57
C VAL A 276 22.18 7.39 0.99
N ASN A 277 23.21 6.84 1.62
CA ASN A 277 24.58 6.94 1.16
C ASN A 277 24.76 6.26 -0.19
N THR A 278 24.27 5.03 -0.32
CA THR A 278 24.27 4.28 -1.58
C THR A 278 23.52 5.02 -2.68
N ALA A 279 22.34 5.58 -2.37
CA ALA A 279 21.58 6.37 -3.33
C ALA A 279 22.38 7.56 -3.85
N LYS A 280 23.14 8.23 -2.98
CA LYS A 280 24.00 9.34 -3.38
C LYS A 280 25.11 8.90 -4.32
N GLU A 281 25.85 7.83 -4.00
CA GLU A 281 26.93 7.30 -4.84
C GLU A 281 26.41 6.89 -6.23
N PHE A 282 25.26 6.20 -6.29
CA PHE A 282 24.63 5.85 -7.55
C PHE A 282 24.14 7.08 -8.32
N ASN A 283 23.59 8.09 -7.64
CA ASN A 283 23.14 9.31 -8.30
C ASN A 283 24.29 10.12 -8.89
N ASP A 284 25.39 10.25 -8.16
CA ASP A 284 26.57 11.00 -8.60
C ASP A 284 27.18 10.38 -9.86
N ARG A 285 27.07 9.06 -10.06
CA ARG A 285 27.64 8.34 -11.22
C ARG A 285 26.66 8.12 -12.37
N LEU A 286 25.41 7.77 -12.05
CA LEU A 286 24.42 7.35 -13.05
C LEU A 286 23.39 8.44 -13.36
N ASP A 287 23.21 9.43 -12.50
CA ASP A 287 22.12 10.41 -12.63
C ASP A 287 20.79 9.72 -12.94
N PHE A 288 20.34 8.83 -12.04
CA PHE A 288 19.10 8.06 -12.23
C PHE A 288 17.86 8.96 -12.17
N ASP A 289 16.73 8.50 -12.73
CA ASP A 289 15.50 9.29 -12.85
C ASP A 289 14.55 9.15 -11.66
N GLY A 290 14.64 8.04 -10.91
CA GLY A 290 13.77 7.79 -9.77
C GLY A 290 14.26 6.69 -8.87
N VAL A 291 13.74 6.70 -7.64
CA VAL A 291 14.06 5.74 -6.59
C VAL A 291 12.88 4.78 -6.39
N VAL A 292 13.22 3.53 -6.12
CA VAL A 292 12.30 2.48 -5.70
C VAL A 292 12.69 2.01 -4.31
N LEU A 293 11.79 2.12 -3.35
CA LEU A 293 11.98 1.59 -2.00
C LEU A 293 11.36 0.20 -1.89
N THR A 294 12.17 -0.81 -1.63
CA THR A 294 11.71 -2.18 -1.40
C THR A 294 11.65 -2.52 0.08
N LYS A 295 10.96 -3.61 0.42
CA LYS A 295 10.84 -4.17 1.78
C LYS A 295 10.28 -3.17 2.81
N LEU A 296 9.45 -2.25 2.35
CA LEU A 296 8.88 -1.20 3.21
C LEU A 296 7.91 -1.79 4.26
N ASP A 297 7.35 -2.95 4.00
CA ASP A 297 6.55 -3.75 4.94
C ASP A 297 7.35 -4.22 6.18
N GLY A 298 8.66 -4.35 6.05
CA GLY A 298 9.60 -4.64 7.17
C GLY A 298 10.16 -3.40 7.85
N ASP A 299 10.05 -2.23 7.22
CA ASP A 299 10.62 -0.98 7.73
C ASP A 299 9.68 -0.28 8.72
N THR A 300 10.01 -0.39 10.00
CA THR A 300 9.28 0.28 11.08
C THR A 300 9.79 1.68 11.38
N ARG A 301 10.91 2.09 10.79
CA ARG A 301 11.60 3.36 11.07
C ARG A 301 11.29 4.44 10.02
N GLY A 302 11.36 4.09 8.72
CA GLY A 302 11.01 4.98 7.61
C GLY A 302 12.01 6.08 7.28
N GLY A 303 13.17 6.07 7.91
CA GLY A 303 14.19 7.14 7.74
C GLY A 303 14.74 7.25 6.33
N ALA A 304 14.86 6.12 5.61
CA ALA A 304 15.30 6.11 4.22
C ALA A 304 14.34 6.91 3.32
N ALA A 305 13.03 6.69 3.44
CA ALA A 305 12.02 7.40 2.65
C ALA A 305 12.07 8.91 2.85
N LEU A 306 12.30 9.37 4.10
CA LEU A 306 12.37 10.79 4.44
C LEU A 306 13.70 11.44 4.00
N SER A 307 14.78 10.67 3.93
CA SER A 307 16.13 11.22 3.70
C SER A 307 16.57 11.16 2.24
N ILE A 308 16.22 10.11 1.49
CA ILE A 308 16.71 9.88 0.12
C ILE A 308 16.38 11.05 -0.78
N ARG A 309 15.11 11.48 -0.82
CA ARG A 309 14.66 12.58 -1.69
C ARG A 309 15.46 13.87 -1.47
N THR A 310 15.74 14.20 -0.19
CA THR A 310 16.48 15.40 0.17
C THR A 310 17.95 15.33 -0.23
N VAL A 311 18.56 14.13 -0.15
CA VAL A 311 19.99 13.93 -0.42
C VAL A 311 20.28 13.84 -1.93
N VAL A 312 19.45 13.10 -2.67
CA VAL A 312 19.69 12.87 -4.11
C VAL A 312 18.83 13.74 -5.03
N THR A 313 17.88 14.51 -4.50
CA THR A 313 16.94 15.38 -5.25
C THR A 313 16.09 14.66 -6.31
N LYS A 314 16.10 13.32 -6.32
CA LYS A 314 15.36 12.49 -7.27
C LYS A 314 14.05 11.98 -6.63
N PRO A 315 12.95 11.88 -7.39
CA PRO A 315 11.68 11.43 -6.84
C PRO A 315 11.72 9.95 -6.45
N ILE A 316 11.02 9.63 -5.35
CA ILE A 316 10.64 8.24 -5.09
C ILE A 316 9.42 7.97 -5.96
N LYS A 317 9.48 6.94 -6.83
CA LYS A 317 8.39 6.61 -7.76
C LYS A 317 7.53 5.45 -7.28
N PHE A 318 8.17 4.44 -6.68
CA PHE A 318 7.48 3.23 -6.26
C PHE A 318 7.95 2.74 -4.90
N ILE A 319 7.07 1.97 -4.28
CA ILE A 319 7.35 1.21 -3.06
C ILE A 319 6.95 -0.26 -3.22
N GLY A 320 7.78 -1.15 -2.69
CA GLY A 320 7.46 -2.56 -2.53
C GLY A 320 6.96 -2.83 -1.12
N THR A 321 5.74 -3.34 -1.00
CA THR A 321 4.99 -3.51 0.25
C THR A 321 4.74 -4.97 0.61
N GLY A 322 5.59 -5.88 0.17
CA GLY A 322 5.48 -7.32 0.45
C GLY A 322 6.10 -8.18 -0.63
N GLU A 323 5.97 -9.50 -0.54
CA GLU A 323 6.61 -10.46 -1.45
C GLU A 323 5.80 -10.75 -2.72
N LYS A 324 4.47 -10.61 -2.69
CA LYS A 324 3.58 -10.90 -3.83
C LYS A 324 3.85 -9.99 -5.02
N MET A 325 3.57 -10.45 -6.24
CA MET A 325 3.79 -9.68 -7.47
C MET A 325 2.90 -8.43 -7.57
N GLU A 326 1.77 -8.42 -6.88
CA GLU A 326 0.85 -7.28 -6.77
C GLU A 326 1.26 -6.28 -5.68
N ALA A 327 2.23 -6.65 -4.81
CA ALA A 327 2.67 -5.81 -3.69
C ALA A 327 3.65 -4.72 -4.16
N ILE A 328 3.16 -3.83 -5.00
CA ILE A 328 3.80 -2.64 -5.53
C ILE A 328 2.79 -1.49 -5.52
N ASP A 329 3.20 -0.33 -5.02
CA ASP A 329 2.39 0.89 -5.05
C ASP A 329 3.19 2.04 -5.65
N VAL A 330 2.49 2.99 -6.29
CA VAL A 330 3.06 4.30 -6.62
C VAL A 330 3.31 5.06 -5.33
N PHE A 331 4.44 5.73 -5.24
CA PHE A 331 4.76 6.52 -4.06
C PHE A 331 3.99 7.84 -4.05
N HIS A 332 3.11 8.00 -3.08
CA HIS A 332 2.34 9.24 -2.87
C HIS A 332 2.81 9.94 -1.59
N PRO A 333 3.54 11.05 -1.68
CA PRO A 333 4.10 11.76 -0.51
C PRO A 333 3.07 12.09 0.57
N SER A 334 1.91 12.64 0.19
CA SER A 334 0.85 12.99 1.14
C SER A 334 0.28 11.77 1.87
N ARG A 335 0.00 10.65 1.15
CA ARG A 335 -0.49 9.41 1.75
C ARG A 335 0.55 8.79 2.69
N MET A 336 1.83 8.95 2.35
CA MET A 336 2.92 8.48 3.21
C MET A 336 3.03 9.33 4.48
N ALA A 337 2.83 10.64 4.39
CA ALA A 337 2.73 11.52 5.55
C ALA A 337 1.55 11.13 6.46
N ASP A 338 0.39 10.81 5.90
CA ASP A 338 -0.76 10.28 6.65
C ASP A 338 -0.42 8.99 7.41
N ARG A 339 0.28 8.04 6.76
CA ARG A 339 0.74 6.79 7.39
C ARG A 339 1.72 7.06 8.53
N ILE A 340 2.70 7.94 8.32
CA ILE A 340 3.70 8.33 9.32
C ILE A 340 3.02 8.99 10.53
N LEU A 341 1.99 9.78 10.35
CA LEU A 341 1.24 10.43 11.41
C LEU A 341 0.17 9.54 12.07
N GLY A 342 0.07 8.28 11.65
CA GLY A 342 -0.93 7.34 12.17
C GLY A 342 -2.37 7.69 11.80
N MET A 343 -2.56 8.51 10.77
CA MET A 343 -3.87 8.93 10.25
C MET A 343 -4.48 7.88 9.30
N GLY A 344 -3.70 6.86 8.93
CA GLY A 344 -4.08 5.83 7.97
C GLY A 344 -3.94 6.30 6.53
N ASP A 345 -4.26 5.40 5.59
CA ASP A 345 -4.25 5.70 4.15
C ASP A 345 -5.54 5.20 3.51
N VAL A 346 -6.62 5.91 3.81
CA VAL A 346 -7.97 5.55 3.36
C VAL A 346 -8.08 5.60 1.83
N VAL A 347 -7.34 6.50 1.17
CA VAL A 347 -7.41 6.65 -0.29
C VAL A 347 -6.85 5.41 -1.00
N THR A 348 -5.64 4.98 -0.62
CA THR A 348 -5.06 3.73 -1.16
C THR A 348 -5.94 2.51 -0.87
N LEU A 349 -6.52 2.44 0.33
CA LEU A 349 -7.42 1.34 0.68
C LEU A 349 -8.68 1.33 -0.20
N VAL A 350 -9.27 2.51 -0.47
CA VAL A 350 -10.43 2.65 -1.37
C VAL A 350 -10.05 2.29 -2.80
N GLU A 351 -8.91 2.74 -3.30
CA GLU A 351 -8.43 2.43 -4.65
C GLU A 351 -8.24 0.92 -4.82
N ARG A 352 -7.55 0.25 -3.89
CA ARG A 352 -7.38 -1.20 -3.91
C ARG A 352 -8.71 -1.96 -3.84
N ALA A 353 -9.65 -1.47 -3.03
CA ALA A 353 -10.99 -2.05 -2.96
C ALA A 353 -11.74 -1.89 -4.29
N GLN A 354 -11.64 -0.73 -4.94
CA GLN A 354 -12.28 -0.46 -6.23
C GLN A 354 -11.71 -1.31 -7.37
N GLU A 355 -10.42 -1.57 -7.38
CA GLU A 355 -9.75 -2.42 -8.38
C GLU A 355 -10.21 -3.88 -8.34
N GLN A 356 -10.54 -4.37 -7.15
CA GLN A 356 -11.04 -5.74 -6.95
C GLN A 356 -12.56 -5.82 -6.97
N PHE A 357 -13.24 -4.69 -7.23
CA PHE A 357 -14.69 -4.57 -7.17
C PHE A 357 -15.33 -5.08 -8.46
N ASP A 358 -15.96 -6.26 -8.38
CA ASP A 358 -16.86 -6.76 -9.42
C ASP A 358 -18.27 -6.21 -9.15
N GLU A 359 -18.73 -5.32 -10.02
CA GLU A 359 -20.03 -4.65 -9.88
C GLU A 359 -21.21 -5.63 -9.99
N GLU A 360 -21.08 -6.67 -10.81
CA GLU A 360 -22.12 -7.69 -10.95
C GLU A 360 -22.20 -8.58 -9.71
N GLU A 361 -21.06 -8.99 -9.18
CA GLU A 361 -20.97 -9.78 -7.95
C GLU A 361 -21.49 -8.99 -6.75
N ALA A 362 -21.17 -7.70 -6.65
CA ALA A 362 -21.70 -6.83 -5.60
C ALA A 362 -23.22 -6.66 -5.68
N LYS A 363 -23.79 -6.47 -6.86
CA LYS A 363 -25.24 -6.41 -7.09
C LYS A 363 -25.93 -7.74 -6.72
N ARG A 364 -25.31 -8.87 -7.05
CA ARG A 364 -25.79 -10.20 -6.72
C ARG A 364 -25.79 -10.42 -5.20
N LEU A 365 -24.70 -10.06 -4.54
CA LEU A 365 -24.54 -10.16 -3.09
C LEU A 365 -25.55 -9.28 -2.36
N GLN A 366 -25.74 -8.04 -2.80
CA GLN A 366 -26.74 -7.12 -2.25
C GLN A 366 -28.16 -7.70 -2.31
N LYS A 367 -28.55 -8.29 -3.46
CA LYS A 367 -29.84 -8.97 -3.59
C LYS A 367 -29.99 -10.16 -2.63
N LYS A 368 -28.91 -10.92 -2.41
CA LYS A 368 -28.90 -12.03 -1.43
C LYS A 368 -29.05 -11.54 0.00
N ILE A 369 -28.35 -10.46 0.37
CA ILE A 369 -28.43 -9.86 1.71
C ILE A 369 -29.83 -9.34 1.97
N GLN A 370 -30.43 -8.60 1.02
CA GLN A 370 -31.81 -8.11 1.12
C GLN A 370 -32.83 -9.24 1.33
N LYS A 371 -32.61 -10.39 0.67
CA LYS A 371 -33.44 -11.59 0.80
C LYS A 371 -33.08 -12.46 2.01
N ASN A 372 -32.15 -12.02 2.87
CA ASN A 372 -31.63 -12.79 4.01
C ASN A 372 -31.04 -14.18 3.62
N LYS A 373 -30.44 -14.27 2.42
CA LYS A 373 -29.86 -15.49 1.84
C LYS A 373 -28.33 -15.47 1.79
N PHE A 374 -27.68 -14.61 2.59
CA PHE A 374 -26.22 -14.59 2.72
C PHE A 374 -25.76 -15.90 3.40
N ASP A 375 -24.86 -16.63 2.75
CA ASP A 375 -24.40 -17.97 3.15
C ASP A 375 -22.88 -18.06 3.30
N PHE A 376 -22.34 -19.22 3.67
CA PHE A 376 -20.90 -19.44 3.83
C PHE A 376 -20.13 -19.42 2.50
N ASN A 377 -20.75 -19.66 1.36
CA ASN A 377 -20.09 -19.52 0.07
C ASN A 377 -19.87 -18.02 -0.25
N ASP A 378 -20.85 -17.18 0.04
CA ASP A 378 -20.72 -15.73 -0.10
C ASP A 378 -19.64 -15.18 0.84
N PHE A 379 -19.58 -15.70 2.07
CA PHE A 379 -18.57 -15.33 3.06
C PHE A 379 -17.17 -15.74 2.62
N LEU A 380 -16.99 -16.93 2.04
CA LEU A 380 -15.73 -17.41 1.47
C LEU A 380 -15.28 -16.53 0.30
N GLY A 381 -16.19 -16.19 -0.62
CA GLY A 381 -15.91 -15.27 -1.73
C GLY A 381 -15.42 -13.91 -1.25
N GLN A 382 -15.97 -13.37 -0.16
CA GLN A 382 -15.51 -12.12 0.45
C GLN A 382 -14.08 -12.24 1.01
N ILE A 383 -13.75 -13.36 1.66
CA ILE A 383 -12.37 -13.63 2.14
C ILE A 383 -11.39 -13.68 0.97
N GLU A 384 -11.77 -14.34 -0.12
CA GLU A 384 -10.94 -14.43 -1.32
C GLU A 384 -10.70 -13.06 -1.97
N GLN A 385 -11.71 -12.19 -2.01
CA GLN A 385 -11.57 -10.81 -2.47
C GLN A 385 -10.60 -10.00 -1.59
N ILE A 386 -10.72 -10.10 -0.27
CA ILE A 386 -9.81 -9.43 0.67
C ILE A 386 -8.37 -9.89 0.45
N LYS A 387 -8.15 -11.20 0.28
CA LYS A 387 -6.81 -11.76 0.01
C LYS A 387 -6.19 -11.20 -1.30
N LYS A 388 -7.01 -10.91 -2.29
CA LYS A 388 -6.56 -10.30 -3.57
C LYS A 388 -6.16 -8.83 -3.42
N MET A 389 -6.68 -8.10 -2.43
CA MET A 389 -6.35 -6.69 -2.18
C MET A 389 -4.93 -6.48 -1.63
N GLY A 390 -4.21 -7.54 -1.26
CA GLY A 390 -2.84 -7.49 -0.77
C GLY A 390 -2.66 -8.05 0.65
N ASN A 391 -1.58 -7.62 1.32
CA ASN A 391 -1.28 -8.05 2.68
C ASN A 391 -2.31 -7.47 3.67
N LEU A 392 -2.90 -8.35 4.48
CA LEU A 392 -3.95 -7.98 5.44
C LEU A 392 -3.48 -6.98 6.49
N LYS A 393 -2.21 -7.08 6.89
CA LYS A 393 -1.59 -6.18 7.86
C LYS A 393 -1.47 -4.76 7.32
N ASP A 394 -1.07 -4.64 6.05
CA ASP A 394 -1.00 -3.34 5.37
C ASP A 394 -2.40 -2.72 5.23
N LEU A 395 -3.39 -3.51 4.80
CA LEU A 395 -4.78 -3.05 4.69
C LEU A 395 -5.32 -2.54 6.03
N ALA A 396 -5.03 -3.27 7.12
CA ALA A 396 -5.42 -2.86 8.47
C ALA A 396 -4.71 -1.58 8.94
N GLY A 397 -3.42 -1.41 8.58
CA GLY A 397 -2.65 -0.19 8.86
C GLY A 397 -3.16 1.05 8.12
N MET A 398 -3.85 0.87 6.98
CA MET A 398 -4.45 1.96 6.21
C MET A 398 -5.74 2.52 6.85
N ILE A 399 -6.34 1.82 7.81
CA ILE A 399 -7.59 2.24 8.45
C ILE A 399 -7.28 3.14 9.67
N PRO A 400 -7.77 4.40 9.71
CA PRO A 400 -7.55 5.30 10.83
C PRO A 400 -8.04 4.70 12.16
N GLY A 401 -7.17 4.69 13.18
CA GLY A 401 -7.50 4.20 14.53
C GLY A 401 -7.52 2.67 14.68
N VAL A 402 -7.60 1.90 13.60
CA VAL A 402 -7.59 0.42 13.63
C VAL A 402 -6.17 -0.10 13.80
N GLY A 403 -5.17 0.56 13.23
CA GLY A 403 -3.76 0.22 13.44
C GLY A 403 -3.39 0.08 14.91
N LYS A 404 -4.01 0.88 15.80
CA LYS A 404 -3.82 0.78 17.28
C LYS A 404 -4.54 -0.40 17.91
N ALA A 405 -5.76 -0.69 17.46
CA ALA A 405 -6.55 -1.82 17.98
C ALA A 405 -5.97 -3.18 17.55
N ILE A 406 -5.17 -3.19 16.48
CA ILE A 406 -4.56 -4.39 15.88
C ILE A 406 -3.07 -4.51 16.26
N LYS A 407 -2.48 -3.54 16.98
CA LYS A 407 -1.08 -3.60 17.44
C LYS A 407 -0.71 -4.91 18.13
N ASP A 408 -1.66 -5.50 18.84
CA ASP A 408 -1.51 -6.74 19.60
C ASP A 408 -2.00 -7.99 18.85
N VAL A 409 -2.37 -7.86 17.56
CA VAL A 409 -2.93 -8.96 16.76
C VAL A 409 -1.94 -9.35 15.66
N ASP A 410 -1.45 -10.58 15.72
CA ASP A 410 -0.65 -11.16 14.63
C ASP A 410 -1.59 -11.49 13.45
N ILE A 411 -1.64 -10.58 12.47
CA ILE A 411 -2.37 -10.79 11.23
C ILE A 411 -1.39 -11.42 10.25
N ASP A 412 -1.25 -12.74 10.30
CA ASP A 412 -0.56 -13.50 9.27
C ASP A 412 -1.46 -13.56 8.01
N ASP A 413 -0.85 -13.54 6.82
CA ASP A 413 -1.54 -13.82 5.54
C ASP A 413 -2.26 -15.19 5.58
N ASN A 414 -1.82 -16.09 6.46
CA ASN A 414 -2.45 -17.37 6.75
C ASN A 414 -3.62 -17.30 7.72
N ALA A 415 -3.96 -16.13 8.28
CA ALA A 415 -5.02 -15.99 9.28
C ALA A 415 -6.38 -16.50 8.80
N PHE A 416 -6.63 -16.43 7.49
CA PHE A 416 -7.85 -16.95 6.90
C PHE A 416 -7.82 -18.46 6.59
N ASN A 417 -6.65 -19.11 6.60
CA ASN A 417 -6.54 -20.52 6.21
C ASN A 417 -7.38 -21.43 7.10
N GLY A 418 -7.42 -21.17 8.42
CA GLY A 418 -8.28 -21.90 9.35
C GLY A 418 -9.76 -21.70 9.04
N ILE A 419 -10.18 -20.49 8.75
CA ILE A 419 -11.56 -20.14 8.38
C ILE A 419 -11.94 -20.83 7.06
N GLU A 420 -11.08 -20.75 6.04
CA GLU A 420 -11.28 -21.43 4.75
C GLU A 420 -11.37 -22.95 4.92
N ALA A 421 -10.46 -23.54 5.71
CA ALA A 421 -10.47 -24.98 5.98
C ALA A 421 -11.78 -25.42 6.64
N ILE A 422 -12.28 -24.65 7.62
CA ILE A 422 -13.58 -24.91 8.27
C ILE A 422 -14.71 -24.85 7.24
N ILE A 423 -14.79 -23.78 6.43
CA ILE A 423 -15.87 -23.63 5.44
C ILE A 423 -15.77 -24.69 4.36
N ARG A 424 -14.57 -25.00 3.86
CA ARG A 424 -14.36 -26.03 2.84
C ARG A 424 -14.67 -27.43 3.35
N SER A 425 -14.55 -27.70 4.66
CA SER A 425 -14.94 -28.95 5.32
C SER A 425 -16.46 -29.11 5.52
N MET A 426 -17.24 -28.04 5.29
CA MET A 426 -18.70 -28.12 5.27
C MET A 426 -19.20 -28.71 3.95
N THR A 427 -20.28 -29.47 3.99
CA THR A 427 -20.98 -29.93 2.79
C THR A 427 -21.65 -28.73 2.07
N PRO A 428 -21.94 -28.81 0.75
CA PRO A 428 -22.65 -27.75 0.03
C PRO A 428 -23.96 -27.33 0.73
N LYS A 429 -24.71 -28.27 1.27
CA LYS A 429 -25.95 -28.00 2.00
C LYS A 429 -25.71 -27.25 3.32
N GLU A 430 -24.63 -27.55 4.03
CA GLU A 430 -24.26 -26.86 5.28
C GLU A 430 -23.75 -25.44 5.02
N ARG A 431 -23.10 -25.19 3.88
CA ARG A 431 -22.68 -23.84 3.49
C ARG A 431 -23.87 -22.96 3.12
N THR A 432 -24.86 -23.51 2.41
CA THR A 432 -26.05 -22.75 1.97
C THR A 432 -27.10 -22.59 3.05
N THR A 433 -27.14 -23.48 4.05
CA THR A 433 -28.13 -23.50 5.13
C THR A 433 -27.44 -23.64 6.48
N PRO A 434 -26.84 -22.56 7.01
CA PRO A 434 -26.07 -22.60 8.27
C PRO A 434 -26.87 -23.09 9.48
N GLU A 435 -28.17 -22.95 9.43
CA GLU A 435 -29.10 -23.32 10.52
C GLU A 435 -29.09 -24.84 10.83
N ILE A 436 -28.65 -25.69 9.89
CA ILE A 436 -28.58 -27.15 10.10
C ILE A 436 -27.34 -27.59 10.89
N LEU A 437 -26.40 -26.67 11.20
CA LEU A 437 -25.14 -26.98 11.87
C LEU A 437 -25.33 -27.32 13.37
N ASN A 438 -25.74 -28.55 13.64
CA ASN A 438 -25.83 -29.10 14.99
C ASN A 438 -24.45 -29.52 15.54
N GLN A 439 -24.40 -29.95 16.81
CA GLN A 439 -23.14 -30.31 17.49
C GLN A 439 -22.36 -31.43 16.79
N SER A 440 -23.02 -32.48 16.33
CA SER A 440 -22.37 -33.58 15.61
C SER A 440 -21.71 -33.13 14.32
N ARG A 441 -22.39 -32.25 13.54
CA ARG A 441 -21.82 -31.68 12.29
C ARG A 441 -20.63 -30.77 12.58
N ARG A 442 -20.69 -29.93 13.61
CA ARG A 442 -19.58 -29.08 14.04
C ARG A 442 -18.35 -29.91 14.45
N LEU A 443 -18.53 -31.02 15.17
CA LEU A 443 -17.44 -31.93 15.51
C LEU A 443 -16.80 -32.56 14.27
N ARG A 444 -17.62 -33.01 13.31
CA ARG A 444 -17.12 -33.54 12.03
C ARG A 444 -16.34 -32.50 11.24
N ILE A 445 -16.86 -31.26 11.16
CA ILE A 445 -16.21 -30.14 10.48
C ILE A 445 -14.87 -29.84 11.17
N ALA A 446 -14.81 -29.75 12.48
CA ALA A 446 -13.59 -29.52 13.24
C ALA A 446 -12.52 -30.58 12.94
N LYS A 447 -12.91 -31.85 12.94
CA LYS A 447 -12.01 -32.95 12.59
C LYS A 447 -11.54 -32.90 11.14
N GLY A 448 -12.43 -32.55 10.19
CA GLY A 448 -12.12 -32.46 8.76
C GLY A 448 -11.25 -31.27 8.39
N SER A 449 -11.35 -30.16 9.13
CA SER A 449 -10.57 -28.93 8.91
C SER A 449 -9.23 -28.92 9.69
N GLY A 450 -8.99 -29.89 10.58
CA GLY A 450 -7.82 -29.85 11.46
C GLY A 450 -7.86 -28.74 12.50
N THR A 451 -9.07 -28.19 12.80
CA THR A 451 -9.26 -27.12 13.78
C THR A 451 -10.02 -27.60 15.04
N SER A 452 -10.10 -26.77 16.06
CA SER A 452 -10.84 -27.08 17.27
C SER A 452 -12.34 -26.81 17.12
N ILE A 453 -13.16 -27.53 17.91
CA ILE A 453 -14.61 -27.28 17.98
C ILE A 453 -14.92 -25.83 18.44
N GLN A 454 -14.03 -25.25 19.26
CA GLN A 454 -14.15 -23.87 19.70
C GLN A 454 -14.00 -22.89 18.55
N GLU A 455 -13.06 -23.13 17.63
CA GLU A 455 -12.86 -22.31 16.44
C GLU A 455 -14.05 -22.40 15.48
N VAL A 456 -14.60 -23.60 15.26
CA VAL A 456 -15.82 -23.78 14.47
C VAL A 456 -16.99 -23.02 15.09
N ASN A 457 -17.20 -23.11 16.41
CA ASN A 457 -18.27 -22.38 17.11
C ASN A 457 -18.06 -20.86 17.04
N ARG A 458 -16.82 -20.41 17.15
CA ARG A 458 -16.45 -18.99 17.03
C ARG A 458 -16.79 -18.46 15.64
N LEU A 459 -16.40 -19.19 14.58
CA LEU A 459 -16.70 -18.83 13.20
C LEU A 459 -18.21 -18.72 12.96
N ILE A 460 -19.00 -19.69 13.41
CA ILE A 460 -20.46 -19.68 13.26
C ILE A 460 -21.06 -18.46 13.96
N LYS A 461 -20.61 -18.15 15.18
CA LYS A 461 -21.07 -16.97 15.93
C LYS A 461 -20.72 -15.66 15.21
N GLN A 462 -19.51 -15.55 14.67
CA GLN A 462 -19.08 -14.38 13.90
C GLN A 462 -19.88 -14.23 12.61
N PHE A 463 -20.10 -15.32 11.89
CA PHE A 463 -20.94 -15.34 10.69
C PHE A 463 -22.37 -14.85 10.99
N ASP A 464 -22.99 -15.32 12.07
CA ASP A 464 -24.32 -14.87 12.48
C ASP A 464 -24.36 -13.39 12.87
N GLN A 465 -23.31 -12.89 13.54
CA GLN A 465 -23.19 -11.47 13.86
C GLN A 465 -23.06 -10.62 12.60
N THR A 466 -22.23 -11.06 11.65
CA THR A 466 -22.05 -10.42 10.34
C THR A 466 -23.37 -10.37 9.58
N ARG A 467 -24.11 -11.48 9.52
CA ARG A 467 -25.41 -11.55 8.84
C ARG A 467 -26.45 -10.60 9.47
N LYS A 468 -26.47 -10.48 10.80
CA LYS A 468 -27.35 -9.52 11.51
C LYS A 468 -26.98 -8.06 11.19
N MET A 469 -25.70 -7.74 11.17
CA MET A 469 -25.22 -6.38 10.86
C MET A 469 -25.53 -6.00 9.40
N MET A 470 -25.30 -6.91 8.45
CA MET A 470 -25.66 -6.71 7.04
C MET A 470 -27.15 -6.39 6.89
N LYS A 471 -28.01 -7.08 7.62
CA LYS A 471 -29.44 -6.83 7.59
C LYS A 471 -29.81 -5.45 8.15
N MET A 472 -29.08 -4.96 9.16
CA MET A 472 -29.30 -3.60 9.70
C MET A 472 -28.88 -2.51 8.72
N VAL A 473 -27.80 -2.72 7.98
CA VAL A 473 -27.28 -1.73 7.00
C VAL A 473 -28.14 -1.67 5.73
N THR A 474 -28.70 -2.79 5.26
CA THR A 474 -29.50 -2.86 4.03
C THR A 474 -31.00 -2.68 4.25
N GLY A 475 -31.47 -2.73 5.47
CA GLY A 475 -32.89 -2.51 5.82
C GLY A 475 -33.21 -1.04 6.09
N SER A 476 -34.50 -0.74 6.30
CA SER A 476 -35.06 0.59 6.66
C SER A 476 -34.41 1.26 7.90
N GLY A 477 -33.50 0.55 8.61
CA GLY A 477 -32.75 1.06 9.75
C GLY A 477 -31.83 2.25 9.44
N MET A 478 -31.34 2.37 8.19
CA MET A 478 -30.47 3.50 7.82
C MET A 478 -31.25 4.83 7.76
N ARG A 479 -32.54 4.83 7.34
CA ARG A 479 -33.41 6.00 7.41
C ARG A 479 -33.74 6.39 8.86
N GLY A 480 -33.92 5.42 9.76
CA GLY A 480 -34.17 5.65 11.18
C GLY A 480 -32.93 6.13 11.95
N MET A 481 -31.74 5.66 11.58
CA MET A 481 -30.47 6.05 12.21
C MET A 481 -30.01 7.45 11.76
N MET A 482 -30.19 7.81 10.47
CA MET A 482 -29.95 9.16 9.96
C MET A 482 -30.93 10.20 10.57
N GLY A 483 -32.18 9.80 10.86
CA GLY A 483 -33.15 10.63 11.57
C GLY A 483 -32.78 10.86 13.04
N ARG A 484 -32.18 9.87 13.71
CA ARG A 484 -31.70 10.01 15.11
C ARG A 484 -30.40 10.79 15.23
N MET A 485 -29.50 10.71 14.24
CA MET A 485 -28.26 11.51 14.21
C MET A 485 -28.50 12.99 13.93
N LYS A 486 -29.60 13.39 13.25
CA LYS A 486 -30.00 14.80 13.08
C LYS A 486 -30.46 15.48 14.38
N GLY A 487 -30.71 14.72 15.45
CA GLY A 487 -31.16 15.22 16.75
C GLY A 487 -30.06 15.34 17.82
N MET A 488 -28.78 15.03 17.51
CA MET A 488 -27.69 15.19 18.47
C MET A 488 -27.08 16.61 18.38
N PRO A 489 -27.05 17.38 19.45
CA PRO A 489 -26.40 18.70 19.43
C PRO A 489 -24.89 18.51 19.34
N GLY A 490 -24.28 19.00 18.24
CA GLY A 490 -22.81 19.06 18.09
C GLY A 490 -22.21 18.60 16.77
N MET A 491 -22.99 18.28 15.72
CA MET A 491 -22.45 18.01 14.38
C MET A 491 -22.72 19.19 13.42
N PRO A 492 -21.72 19.58 12.59
CA PRO A 492 -21.93 20.61 11.57
C PRO A 492 -22.92 20.12 10.51
N GLN A 493 -23.83 20.98 10.12
CA GLN A 493 -24.73 20.76 8.99
C GLN A 493 -23.86 20.80 7.69
N MET A 494 -23.91 19.73 6.89
CA MET A 494 -23.48 19.75 5.49
C MET A 494 -24.58 20.35 4.61
#